data_b0ba87ee6a9a8fff0ae9c2efb9bf09a6
#
_entry.id   b0ba87ee6a9a8fff0ae9c2efb9bf09a6
#
_cell.length_a   1.000
_cell.length_b   1.000
_cell.length_c   1.000
_cell.angle_alpha   90.00
_cell.angle_beta   90.00
_cell.angle_gamma   90.00
#
_symmetry.space_group_name_H-M   'P 1'
#
loop_
_entity.id
_entity.type
_entity.pdbx_description
1 polymer ?
#
loop_
_entity_poly.entity_id
_entity_poly.type
_entity_poly.pdbx_seq_one_letter_code
_entity_poly.pdbx_strand_id
1 'polypeptide(L)'
;MTATVVPETVTAAATAAPRRRPYRLIVPLGLAVLLIVTTLVLRAVDRPDADEPGFLSPVATDDDGASLLAEALRTQGVPVRRETDLAAALRTAGAGPSTLFVPAPGLVHPDLLDGLTTLPPGSRLVLVEPSRRVLAELDTPVEPAGGRWAARAVPPDADGTPCPLPEAVRAGTAAIDLQRYAGPAEVDHCYGGALLRVPGRVEVVLAGASDPFRNDRIGEWGNEALATGLLGGDRPLVWLDLPEPASAPTGPS
;
A
#
# COMPACT_ATOMS: atom_id res chain seq x y z
N MET A 1 12.87 -97.68 -38.35
CA MET A 1 12.44 -96.35 -38.83
C MET A 1 12.35 -95.42 -37.61
N THR A 2 13.41 -94.68 -37.34
CA THR A 2 13.55 -93.83 -36.18
C THR A 2 13.48 -92.37 -36.67
N ALA A 3 12.40 -91.70 -36.31
CA ALA A 3 12.21 -90.27 -36.66
C ALA A 3 12.90 -89.36 -35.59
N THR A 4 13.84 -88.55 -36.05
CA THR A 4 14.56 -87.59 -35.25
C THR A 4 13.74 -86.30 -35.22
N VAL A 5 13.30 -85.89 -34.03
CA VAL A 5 12.63 -84.62 -33.80
C VAL A 5 13.70 -83.52 -33.46
N VAL A 6 13.76 -82.54 -34.34
CA VAL A 6 14.62 -81.34 -34.13
C VAL A 6 13.85 -80.31 -33.30
N PRO A 7 14.40 -79.80 -32.22
CA PRO A 7 13.74 -78.75 -31.44
C PRO A 7 13.87 -77.40 -32.13
N GLU A 8 12.74 -76.76 -32.36
CA GLU A 8 12.63 -75.39 -32.93
C GLU A 8 12.94 -74.34 -31.78
N THR A 9 14.01 -73.59 -31.91
CA THR A 9 14.41 -72.53 -31.04
C THR A 9 13.56 -71.30 -31.32
N VAL A 10 12.60 -71.03 -30.43
CA VAL A 10 11.79 -69.80 -30.44
C VAL A 10 12.67 -68.66 -29.92
N THR A 11 13.11 -67.79 -30.83
CA THR A 11 13.80 -66.55 -30.49
C THR A 11 12.77 -65.53 -29.96
N ALA A 12 12.78 -65.28 -28.65
CA ALA A 12 11.95 -64.26 -28.06
C ALA A 12 12.43 -62.88 -28.52
N ALA A 13 11.62 -62.20 -29.31
CA ALA A 13 11.84 -60.80 -29.69
C ALA A 13 11.67 -59.92 -28.45
N ALA A 14 12.76 -59.31 -27.93
CA ALA A 14 12.72 -58.34 -26.88
C ALA A 14 11.97 -57.08 -27.36
N THR A 15 10.75 -56.90 -26.86
CA THR A 15 9.95 -55.68 -27.05
C THR A 15 10.62 -54.52 -26.39
N ALA A 16 11.27 -53.63 -27.16
CA ALA A 16 11.86 -52.41 -26.66
C ALA A 16 10.76 -51.50 -26.09
N ALA A 17 10.80 -51.25 -24.79
CA ALA A 17 9.90 -50.32 -24.10
C ALA A 17 10.01 -48.93 -24.73
N PRO A 18 8.92 -48.22 -25.02
CA PRO A 18 8.96 -46.90 -25.62
C PRO A 18 9.63 -45.91 -24.60
N ARG A 19 10.79 -45.38 -25.01
CA ARG A 19 11.46 -44.29 -24.30
C ARG A 19 10.48 -43.12 -24.24
N ARG A 20 9.79 -42.93 -23.10
CA ARG A 20 8.94 -41.76 -22.83
C ARG A 20 9.81 -40.50 -22.97
N ARG A 21 9.56 -39.70 -24.01
CA ARG A 21 10.31 -38.47 -24.29
C ARG A 21 10.09 -37.52 -23.15
N PRO A 22 11.13 -37.11 -22.40
CA PRO A 22 11.00 -36.23 -21.21
C PRO A 22 10.44 -34.85 -21.54
N TYR A 23 10.45 -34.47 -22.82
CA TYR A 23 9.93 -33.17 -23.30
C TYR A 23 8.44 -32.93 -22.98
N ARG A 24 7.62 -33.97 -22.77
CA ARG A 24 6.20 -33.81 -22.40
C ARG A 24 5.99 -33.23 -20.99
N LEU A 25 6.97 -33.38 -20.11
CA LEU A 25 6.96 -32.81 -18.76
C LEU A 25 7.84 -31.55 -18.67
N ILE A 26 8.95 -31.49 -19.41
CA ILE A 26 9.89 -30.36 -19.38
C ILE A 26 9.26 -29.10 -19.98
N VAL A 27 8.52 -29.24 -21.12
CA VAL A 27 7.90 -28.09 -21.78
C VAL A 27 6.83 -27.41 -20.88
N PRO A 28 5.83 -28.13 -20.32
CA PRO A 28 4.84 -27.48 -19.45
C PRO A 28 5.45 -26.94 -18.15
N LEU A 29 6.48 -27.62 -17.58
CA LEU A 29 7.19 -27.13 -16.40
C LEU A 29 7.96 -25.85 -16.72
N GLY A 30 8.68 -25.79 -17.86
CA GLY A 30 9.39 -24.59 -18.31
C GLY A 30 8.45 -23.41 -18.56
N LEU A 31 7.27 -23.67 -19.13
CA LEU A 31 6.24 -22.65 -19.36
C LEU A 31 5.64 -22.14 -18.04
N ALA A 32 5.40 -23.04 -17.10
CA ALA A 32 4.91 -22.68 -15.77
C ALA A 32 5.94 -21.81 -15.00
N VAL A 33 7.22 -22.20 -15.03
CA VAL A 33 8.29 -21.41 -14.41
C VAL A 33 8.41 -20.03 -15.08
N LEU A 34 8.38 -19.98 -16.40
CA LEU A 34 8.42 -18.71 -17.14
C LEU A 34 7.23 -17.82 -16.75
N LEU A 35 6.03 -18.37 -16.68
CA LEU A 35 4.83 -17.63 -16.28
C LEU A 35 4.94 -17.10 -14.85
N ILE A 36 5.42 -17.92 -13.91
CA ILE A 36 5.65 -17.52 -12.52
C ILE A 36 6.67 -16.40 -12.45
N VAL A 37 7.82 -16.55 -13.13
CA VAL A 37 8.89 -15.53 -13.13
C VAL A 37 8.37 -14.23 -13.75
N THR A 38 7.67 -14.29 -14.89
CA THR A 38 7.09 -13.11 -15.52
C THR A 38 6.08 -12.42 -14.59
N THR A 39 5.20 -13.19 -13.94
CA THR A 39 4.23 -12.64 -12.99
C THR A 39 4.91 -12.00 -11.78
N LEU A 40 5.98 -12.60 -11.25
CA LEU A 40 6.74 -12.05 -10.13
C LEU A 40 7.48 -10.77 -10.53
N VAL A 41 8.06 -10.73 -11.74
CA VAL A 41 8.73 -9.53 -12.27
C VAL A 41 7.72 -8.39 -12.49
N LEU A 42 6.58 -8.66 -13.11
CA LEU A 42 5.53 -7.67 -13.30
C LEU A 42 5.02 -7.12 -11.97
N ARG A 43 4.83 -7.99 -10.96
CA ARG A 43 4.41 -7.56 -9.61
C ARG A 43 5.47 -6.79 -8.84
N ALA A 44 6.76 -7.10 -9.06
CA ALA A 44 7.86 -6.34 -8.44
C ALA A 44 8.00 -4.93 -9.05
N VAL A 45 7.65 -4.80 -10.34
CA VAL A 45 7.63 -3.50 -11.04
C VAL A 45 6.39 -2.67 -10.67
N ASP A 46 5.25 -3.32 -10.36
CA ASP A 46 3.99 -2.64 -10.00
C ASP A 46 3.92 -2.17 -8.53
N ARG A 47 4.89 -2.51 -7.69
CA ARG A 47 4.89 -2.05 -6.30
C ARG A 47 5.64 -0.73 -6.21
N PRO A 48 4.93 0.37 -5.89
CA PRO A 48 5.59 1.67 -5.74
C PRO A 48 6.60 1.60 -4.60
N ASP A 49 7.75 2.19 -4.82
CA ASP A 49 8.79 2.33 -3.79
C ASP A 49 8.59 3.66 -3.07
N ALA A 50 8.23 3.60 -1.79
CA ALA A 50 8.03 4.80 -0.98
C ALA A 50 9.33 5.62 -0.81
N ASP A 51 10.50 4.99 -1.06
CA ASP A 51 11.81 5.64 -1.00
C ASP A 51 12.19 6.31 -2.34
N GLU A 52 11.38 6.13 -3.40
CA GLU A 52 11.63 6.74 -4.70
C GLU A 52 11.22 8.23 -4.70
N PRO A 53 12.09 9.14 -5.22
CA PRO A 53 11.77 10.55 -5.32
C PRO A 53 10.50 10.77 -6.16
N GLY A 54 9.55 11.53 -5.63
CA GLY A 54 8.28 11.79 -6.31
C GLY A 54 7.13 10.88 -5.89
N PHE A 55 7.39 9.84 -5.08
CA PHE A 55 6.32 9.00 -4.53
C PHE A 55 5.26 9.84 -3.81
N LEU A 56 4.03 9.74 -4.29
CA LEU A 56 2.88 10.53 -3.83
C LEU A 56 3.16 12.03 -3.71
N SER A 57 4.06 12.58 -4.53
CA SER A 57 4.31 14.02 -4.58
C SER A 57 3.17 14.75 -5.26
N PRO A 58 2.66 15.89 -4.72
CA PRO A 58 1.56 16.64 -5.29
C PRO A 58 1.95 17.42 -6.57
N VAL A 59 3.20 17.31 -7.02
CA VAL A 59 3.73 17.92 -8.24
C VAL A 59 4.25 16.89 -9.24
N ALA A 60 4.44 15.63 -8.84
CA ALA A 60 4.86 14.55 -9.70
C ALA A 60 3.69 14.07 -10.58
N THR A 61 3.95 13.97 -11.89
CA THR A 61 2.94 13.60 -12.91
C THR A 61 3.10 12.17 -13.43
N ASP A 62 4.11 11.45 -12.96
CA ASP A 62 4.32 10.02 -13.20
C ASP A 62 3.26 9.16 -12.49
N ASP A 63 3.30 7.86 -12.73
CA ASP A 63 2.30 6.91 -12.24
C ASP A 63 2.22 6.89 -10.72
N ASP A 64 3.36 6.97 -10.02
CA ASP A 64 3.48 6.95 -8.57
C ASP A 64 3.35 8.32 -7.89
N GLY A 65 3.25 9.40 -8.67
CA GLY A 65 2.94 10.74 -8.19
C GLY A 65 1.49 10.92 -7.75
N ALA A 66 1.15 12.12 -7.26
CA ALA A 66 -0.20 12.45 -6.79
C ALA A 66 -0.68 13.83 -7.27
N SER A 67 -0.21 14.30 -8.45
CA SER A 67 -0.61 15.58 -8.99
C SER A 67 -2.11 15.66 -9.33
N LEU A 68 -2.72 14.54 -9.76
CA LEU A 68 -4.16 14.46 -10.04
C LEU A 68 -4.99 14.63 -8.77
N LEU A 69 -4.58 14.00 -7.67
CA LEU A 69 -5.23 14.18 -6.37
C LEU A 69 -5.11 15.62 -5.87
N ALA A 70 -3.91 16.20 -5.99
CA ALA A 70 -3.69 17.60 -5.60
C ALA A 70 -4.56 18.56 -6.40
N GLU A 71 -4.77 18.31 -7.69
CA GLU A 71 -5.67 19.10 -8.55
C GLU A 71 -7.15 18.91 -8.16
N ALA A 72 -7.59 17.66 -7.89
CA ALA A 72 -8.93 17.37 -7.43
C ALA A 72 -9.26 18.11 -6.12
N LEU A 73 -8.34 18.10 -5.15
CA LEU A 73 -8.48 18.83 -3.88
C LEU A 73 -8.56 20.36 -4.09
N ARG A 74 -7.70 20.93 -4.93
CA ARG A 74 -7.76 22.37 -5.26
C ARG A 74 -9.06 22.76 -5.94
N THR A 75 -9.58 21.90 -6.84
CA THR A 75 -10.86 22.12 -7.51
C THR A 75 -12.02 22.09 -6.51
N GLN A 76 -11.92 21.31 -5.45
CA GLN A 76 -12.86 21.30 -4.32
C GLN A 76 -12.66 22.49 -3.35
N GLY A 77 -11.69 23.38 -3.62
CA GLY A 77 -11.43 24.55 -2.80
C GLY A 77 -10.56 24.28 -1.56
N VAL A 78 -9.94 23.11 -1.46
CA VAL A 78 -9.03 22.78 -0.34
C VAL A 78 -7.70 23.51 -0.54
N PRO A 79 -7.25 24.34 0.43
CA PRO A 79 -5.92 24.96 0.38
C PRO A 79 -4.84 23.90 0.56
N VAL A 80 -4.10 23.57 -0.51
CA VAL A 80 -3.01 22.59 -0.47
C VAL A 80 -1.67 23.30 -0.36
N ARG A 81 -0.94 23.05 0.73
CA ARG A 81 0.42 23.54 0.97
C ARG A 81 1.41 22.38 0.95
N ARG A 82 2.31 22.41 -0.02
CA ARG A 82 3.42 21.47 -0.12
C ARG A 82 4.59 21.95 0.72
N GLU A 83 5.11 21.06 1.57
CA GLU A 83 6.33 21.28 2.37
C GLU A 83 7.29 20.12 2.10
N THR A 84 8.55 20.43 1.83
CA THR A 84 9.59 19.42 1.53
C THR A 84 10.51 19.15 2.72
N ASP A 85 10.20 19.78 3.86
CA ASP A 85 10.93 19.64 5.11
C ASP A 85 9.93 19.44 6.25
N LEU A 86 10.19 18.49 7.14
CA LEU A 86 9.28 18.15 8.23
C LEU A 86 9.11 19.31 9.22
N ALA A 87 10.17 20.02 9.55
CA ALA A 87 10.07 21.12 10.49
C ALA A 87 9.23 22.28 9.92
N ALA A 88 9.33 22.51 8.60
CA ALA A 88 8.45 23.46 7.89
C ALA A 88 6.99 22.97 7.90
N ALA A 89 6.75 21.70 7.59
CA ALA A 89 5.42 21.10 7.63
C ALA A 89 4.77 21.20 9.01
N LEU A 90 5.51 20.89 10.08
CA LEU A 90 5.03 21.00 11.47
C LEU A 90 4.72 22.44 11.87
N ARG A 91 5.55 23.42 11.45
CA ARG A 91 5.26 24.84 11.70
C ARG A 91 4.01 25.29 10.97
N THR A 92 3.85 24.90 9.69
CA THR A 92 2.68 25.25 8.88
C THR A 92 1.43 24.60 9.43
N ALA A 93 1.48 23.31 9.77
CA ALA A 93 0.37 22.58 10.36
C ALA A 93 0.06 23.02 11.80
N GLY A 94 1.05 23.52 12.52
CA GLY A 94 0.92 24.03 13.88
C GLY A 94 0.25 25.40 14.00
N ALA A 95 0.04 26.12 12.88
CA ALA A 95 -0.60 27.44 12.89
C ALA A 95 -2.10 27.41 13.24
N GLY A 96 -2.75 26.24 13.14
CA GLY A 96 -4.16 26.03 13.46
C GLY A 96 -4.61 24.61 13.09
N PRO A 97 -5.88 24.25 13.32
CA PRO A 97 -6.40 22.95 12.92
C PRO A 97 -6.20 22.72 11.43
N SER A 98 -5.53 21.63 11.08
CA SER A 98 -5.13 21.31 9.71
C SER A 98 -5.15 19.79 9.45
N THR A 99 -5.13 19.38 8.21
CA THR A 99 -4.81 18.00 7.82
C THR A 99 -3.33 17.95 7.45
N LEU A 100 -2.53 17.14 8.15
CA LEU A 100 -1.15 16.83 7.77
C LEU A 100 -1.13 15.48 7.08
N PHE A 101 -0.75 15.46 5.82
CA PHE A 101 -0.60 14.25 5.01
C PHE A 101 0.87 13.85 4.91
N VAL A 102 1.19 12.63 5.32
CA VAL A 102 2.54 12.06 5.32
C VAL A 102 2.51 10.78 4.46
N PRO A 103 2.81 10.91 3.15
CA PRO A 103 2.77 9.80 2.19
C PRO A 103 3.75 8.67 2.52
N ALA A 104 4.98 9.05 2.92
CA ALA A 104 6.07 8.13 3.20
C ALA A 104 6.57 8.27 4.64
N PRO A 105 5.79 7.83 5.65
CA PRO A 105 6.16 8.01 7.06
C PRO A 105 7.43 7.24 7.44
N GLY A 106 7.83 6.24 6.64
CA GLY A 106 9.09 5.52 6.79
C GLY A 106 10.34 6.38 6.58
N LEU A 107 10.23 7.46 5.78
CA LEU A 107 11.32 8.41 5.53
C LEU A 107 11.52 9.43 6.65
N VAL A 108 10.55 9.55 7.56
CA VAL A 108 10.65 10.44 8.72
C VAL A 108 11.63 9.83 9.73
N HIS A 109 12.60 10.64 10.18
CA HIS A 109 13.53 10.19 11.21
C HIS A 109 12.77 9.89 12.51
N PRO A 110 13.09 8.81 13.25
CA PRO A 110 12.38 8.41 14.47
C PRO A 110 12.22 9.54 15.49
N ASP A 111 13.30 10.27 15.79
CA ASP A 111 13.31 11.37 16.77
C ASP A 111 12.40 12.55 16.40
N LEU A 112 11.85 12.56 15.17
CA LEU A 112 10.97 13.63 14.69
C LEU A 112 9.51 13.16 14.59
N LEU A 113 9.24 11.88 14.77
CA LEU A 113 7.87 11.32 14.66
C LEU A 113 6.96 11.86 15.79
N ASP A 114 7.48 12.07 16.99
CA ASP A 114 6.73 12.67 18.10
C ASP A 114 6.12 14.02 17.72
N GLY A 115 6.81 14.79 16.87
CA GLY A 115 6.32 16.07 16.37
C GLY A 115 4.99 15.96 15.62
N LEU A 116 4.73 14.82 14.97
CA LEU A 116 3.50 14.61 14.21
C LEU A 116 2.24 14.57 15.09
N THR A 117 2.38 14.20 16.36
CA THR A 117 1.27 14.14 17.32
C THR A 117 1.06 15.44 18.09
N THR A 118 1.97 16.42 17.94
CA THR A 118 1.92 17.71 18.65
C THR A 118 1.07 18.77 17.95
N LEU A 119 0.35 18.41 16.88
CA LEU A 119 -0.53 19.30 16.14
C LEU A 119 -1.63 19.90 17.02
N PRO A 120 -2.20 21.07 16.63
CA PRO A 120 -3.33 21.67 17.32
C PRO A 120 -4.53 20.73 17.44
N PRO A 121 -5.32 20.83 18.52
CA PRO A 121 -6.57 20.07 18.65
C PRO A 121 -7.48 20.25 17.44
N GLY A 122 -8.11 19.16 17.01
CA GLY A 122 -8.97 19.15 15.83
C GLY A 122 -8.21 19.00 14.51
N SER A 123 -6.88 18.86 14.54
CA SER A 123 -6.09 18.46 13.36
C SER A 123 -6.26 16.98 13.06
N ARG A 124 -5.97 16.63 11.81
CA ARG A 124 -5.94 15.24 11.31
C ARG A 124 -4.53 14.93 10.80
N LEU A 125 -3.98 13.80 11.19
CA LEU A 125 -2.75 13.22 10.65
C LEU A 125 -3.11 12.02 9.78
N VAL A 126 -2.75 12.03 8.50
CA VAL A 126 -3.00 10.92 7.58
C VAL A 126 -1.67 10.30 7.18
N LEU A 127 -1.50 9.01 7.48
CA LEU A 127 -0.30 8.22 7.21
C LEU A 127 -0.61 7.13 6.20
N VAL A 128 0.25 6.96 5.19
CA VAL A 128 0.14 5.87 4.20
C VAL A 128 1.10 4.76 4.57
N GLU A 129 0.60 3.54 4.66
CA GLU A 129 1.35 2.31 4.93
C GLU A 129 2.35 2.42 6.11
N PRO A 130 1.97 3.00 7.26
CA PRO A 130 2.90 3.16 8.37
C PRO A 130 3.37 1.79 8.87
N SER A 131 4.70 1.66 9.05
CA SER A 131 5.32 0.45 9.58
C SER A 131 5.11 0.32 11.09
N ARG A 132 5.34 -0.89 11.64
CA ARG A 132 5.33 -1.12 13.10
C ARG A 132 6.21 -0.12 13.86
N ARG A 133 7.38 0.22 13.31
CA ARG A 133 8.29 1.20 13.92
C ARG A 133 7.62 2.58 14.03
N VAL A 134 7.03 3.06 12.95
CA VAL A 134 6.33 4.37 12.92
C VAL A 134 5.19 4.39 13.93
N LEU A 135 4.37 3.32 13.98
CA LEU A 135 3.24 3.23 14.90
C LEU A 135 3.68 3.20 16.38
N ALA A 136 4.80 2.53 16.67
CA ALA A 136 5.37 2.49 18.02
C ALA A 136 5.89 3.86 18.48
N GLU A 137 6.59 4.60 17.61
CA GLU A 137 7.09 5.95 17.90
C GLU A 137 5.96 6.98 18.08
N LEU A 138 4.82 6.78 17.40
CA LEU A 138 3.64 7.64 17.55
C LEU A 138 2.78 7.28 18.78
N ASP A 139 3.19 6.29 19.58
CA ASP A 139 2.46 5.78 20.74
C ASP A 139 0.97 5.46 20.41
N THR A 140 0.73 4.94 19.20
CA THR A 140 -0.62 4.55 18.79
C THR A 140 -0.97 3.15 19.31
N PRO A 141 -2.22 2.91 19.74
CA PRO A 141 -2.64 1.61 20.23
C PRO A 141 -2.95 0.64 19.07
N VAL A 142 -2.24 0.78 17.94
CA VAL A 142 -2.50 0.06 16.69
C VAL A 142 -1.26 -0.73 16.27
N GLU A 143 -1.49 -1.94 15.76
CA GLU A 143 -0.43 -2.80 15.24
C GLU A 143 -0.74 -3.28 13.81
N PRO A 144 0.30 -3.53 12.97
CA PRO A 144 0.11 -4.24 11.71
C PRO A 144 -0.45 -5.64 11.94
N ALA A 145 -1.57 -5.96 11.26
CA ALA A 145 -2.32 -7.22 11.43
C ALA A 145 -2.25 -8.15 10.23
N GLY A 146 -1.53 -7.76 9.18
CA GLY A 146 -1.34 -8.55 7.96
C GLY A 146 -1.13 -7.68 6.74
N GLY A 147 -0.62 -8.29 5.68
CA GLY A 147 -0.33 -7.61 4.42
C GLY A 147 -0.58 -8.51 3.22
N ARG A 148 -0.67 -7.90 2.04
CA ARG A 148 -0.84 -8.55 0.74
C ARG A 148 0.31 -8.21 -0.19
N TRP A 149 0.36 -8.90 -1.30
CA TRP A 149 1.35 -8.64 -2.35
C TRP A 149 0.98 -7.45 -3.24
N ALA A 150 -0.33 -7.16 -3.36
CA ALA A 150 -0.88 -6.04 -4.12
C ALA A 150 -2.15 -5.55 -3.44
N ALA A 151 -2.45 -4.26 -3.60
CA ALA A 151 -3.67 -3.68 -3.12
C ALA A 151 -4.89 -4.35 -3.78
N ARG A 152 -5.93 -4.56 -2.98
CA ARG A 152 -7.20 -5.12 -3.43
C ARG A 152 -8.31 -4.11 -3.18
N ALA A 153 -9.19 -3.99 -4.16
CA ALA A 153 -10.43 -3.24 -4.00
C ALA A 153 -11.41 -4.03 -3.14
N VAL A 154 -11.88 -3.41 -2.05
CA VAL A 154 -12.82 -3.99 -1.11
C VAL A 154 -13.87 -2.94 -0.70
N PRO A 155 -15.09 -3.33 -0.31
CA PRO A 155 -16.07 -2.41 0.24
C PRO A 155 -15.68 -1.95 1.66
N PRO A 156 -16.24 -0.83 2.15
CA PRO A 156 -15.89 -0.28 3.47
C PRO A 156 -16.24 -1.22 4.64
N ASP A 157 -17.23 -2.10 4.47
CA ASP A 157 -17.69 -3.11 5.41
C ASP A 157 -17.16 -4.54 5.08
N ALA A 158 -15.96 -4.64 4.52
CA ALA A 158 -15.39 -5.89 3.99
C ALA A 158 -15.26 -7.03 5.01
N ASP A 159 -15.25 -6.73 6.30
CA ASP A 159 -15.25 -7.71 7.41
C ASP A 159 -16.65 -7.99 7.98
N GLY A 160 -17.70 -7.40 7.40
CA GLY A 160 -19.08 -7.48 7.87
C GLY A 160 -19.41 -6.50 8.99
N THR A 161 -18.47 -5.66 9.41
CA THR A 161 -18.66 -4.59 10.39
C THR A 161 -19.00 -3.28 9.67
N PRO A 162 -20.07 -2.55 10.05
CA PRO A 162 -20.36 -1.26 9.47
C PRO A 162 -19.21 -0.28 9.67
N CYS A 163 -18.77 0.36 8.59
CA CYS A 163 -17.73 1.37 8.63
C CYS A 163 -18.26 2.70 9.19
N PRO A 164 -17.69 3.25 10.26
CA PRO A 164 -18.17 4.50 10.86
C PRO A 164 -17.65 5.77 10.18
N LEU A 165 -16.74 5.67 9.20
CA LEU A 165 -16.15 6.80 8.50
C LEU A 165 -17.01 7.23 7.31
N PRO A 166 -17.63 8.45 7.35
CA PRO A 166 -18.51 8.90 6.27
C PRO A 166 -17.81 9.02 4.91
N GLU A 167 -16.53 9.39 4.90
CA GLU A 167 -15.70 9.47 3.70
C GLU A 167 -15.50 8.09 3.05
N ALA A 168 -15.26 7.05 3.84
CA ALA A 168 -15.14 5.69 3.35
C ALA A 168 -16.47 5.13 2.82
N VAL A 169 -17.57 5.39 3.55
CA VAL A 169 -18.92 4.97 3.12
C VAL A 169 -19.31 5.66 1.80
N ARG A 170 -18.98 6.94 1.64
CA ARG A 170 -19.24 7.68 0.38
C ARG A 170 -18.38 7.19 -0.79
N ALA A 171 -17.13 6.83 -0.51
CA ALA A 171 -16.23 6.29 -1.52
C ALA A 171 -16.68 4.90 -2.01
N GLY A 172 -17.33 4.11 -1.14
CA GLY A 172 -17.68 2.74 -1.47
C GLY A 172 -16.45 1.84 -1.62
N THR A 173 -16.43 0.99 -2.64
CA THR A 173 -15.29 0.11 -2.90
C THR A 173 -14.05 0.93 -3.28
N ALA A 174 -12.90 0.66 -2.63
CA ALA A 174 -11.62 1.30 -2.90
C ALA A 174 -10.45 0.30 -2.84
N ALA A 175 -9.38 0.55 -3.60
CA ALA A 175 -8.19 -0.28 -3.66
C ALA A 175 -7.24 0.06 -2.49
N ILE A 176 -7.64 -0.27 -1.26
CA ILE A 176 -6.90 0.09 -0.03
C ILE A 176 -6.40 -1.11 0.78
N ASP A 177 -6.82 -2.34 0.45
CA ASP A 177 -6.48 -3.55 1.20
C ASP A 177 -5.12 -4.13 0.74
N LEU A 178 -4.05 -3.46 1.10
CA LEU A 178 -2.67 -3.95 0.97
C LEU A 178 -2.09 -4.28 2.35
N GLN A 179 -2.00 -3.29 3.24
CA GLN A 179 -1.63 -3.46 4.65
C GLN A 179 -2.87 -3.32 5.51
N ARG A 180 -3.01 -4.21 6.50
CA ARG A 180 -4.08 -4.15 7.51
C ARG A 180 -3.49 -3.85 8.87
N TYR A 181 -4.34 -3.26 9.69
CA TYR A 181 -4.01 -2.91 11.07
C TYR A 181 -5.10 -3.43 12.01
N ALA A 182 -4.73 -3.64 13.26
CA ALA A 182 -5.63 -3.97 14.35
C ALA A 182 -5.39 -3.03 15.52
N GLY A 183 -6.46 -2.68 16.20
CA GLY A 183 -6.45 -1.83 17.39
C GLY A 183 -7.57 -2.20 18.35
N PRO A 184 -7.65 -1.56 19.52
CA PRO A 184 -8.73 -1.75 20.46
C PRO A 184 -10.07 -1.26 19.91
N ALA A 185 -11.16 -1.52 20.64
CA ALA A 185 -12.53 -1.25 20.19
C ALA A 185 -12.86 0.24 19.97
N GLU A 186 -12.06 1.13 20.54
CA GLU A 186 -12.20 2.59 20.41
C GLU A 186 -11.68 3.13 19.09
N VAL A 187 -10.92 2.30 18.34
CA VAL A 187 -10.39 2.64 17.02
C VAL A 187 -11.43 2.27 15.96
N ASP A 188 -11.78 3.22 15.12
CA ASP A 188 -12.69 2.97 14.00
C ASP A 188 -11.99 2.17 12.89
N HIS A 189 -12.67 1.15 12.38
CA HIS A 189 -12.17 0.25 11.34
C HIS A 189 -13.05 0.31 10.09
N CYS A 190 -12.43 0.37 8.93
CA CYS A 190 -13.08 0.22 7.64
C CYS A 190 -12.21 -0.64 6.71
N TYR A 191 -12.82 -1.16 5.65
CA TYR A 191 -12.13 -1.98 4.63
C TYR A 191 -11.43 -3.22 5.23
N GLY A 192 -12.04 -3.81 6.28
CA GLY A 192 -11.46 -4.97 6.95
C GLY A 192 -10.14 -4.69 7.67
N GLY A 193 -9.98 -3.47 8.21
CA GLY A 193 -8.78 -3.02 8.91
C GLY A 193 -7.71 -2.40 8.00
N ALA A 194 -8.01 -2.17 6.71
CA ALA A 194 -7.09 -1.48 5.82
C ALA A 194 -7.19 0.05 5.91
N LEU A 195 -8.23 0.57 6.56
CA LEU A 195 -8.35 1.98 6.93
C LEU A 195 -8.76 2.06 8.40
N LEU A 196 -7.93 2.69 9.22
CA LEU A 196 -8.23 2.93 10.63
C LEU A 196 -8.25 4.42 10.94
N ARG A 197 -9.10 4.80 11.90
CA ARG A 197 -9.08 6.11 12.51
C ARG A 197 -8.95 5.98 14.03
N VAL A 198 -7.85 6.49 14.56
CA VAL A 198 -7.61 6.60 15.99
C VAL A 198 -8.15 7.96 16.45
N PRO A 199 -9.25 8.00 17.19
CA PRO A 199 -9.81 9.25 17.69
C PRO A 199 -8.90 9.81 18.80
N GLY A 200 -8.80 11.14 18.86
CA GLY A 200 -7.97 11.80 19.86
C GLY A 200 -7.99 13.31 19.72
N ARG A 201 -7.11 13.97 20.46
CA ARG A 201 -6.88 15.42 20.34
C ARG A 201 -6.46 15.76 18.91
N VAL A 202 -5.60 14.95 18.33
CA VAL A 202 -5.27 14.87 16.91
C VAL A 202 -5.86 13.55 16.42
N GLU A 203 -6.65 13.60 15.39
CA GLU A 203 -7.20 12.40 14.74
C GLU A 203 -6.10 11.78 13.88
N VAL A 204 -5.77 10.51 14.11
CA VAL A 204 -4.77 9.79 13.30
C VAL A 204 -5.48 8.81 12.38
N VAL A 205 -5.25 8.94 11.08
CA VAL A 205 -5.81 8.06 10.04
C VAL A 205 -4.68 7.25 9.42
N LEU A 206 -4.86 5.95 9.36
CA LEU A 206 -3.91 5.00 8.79
C LEU A 206 -4.51 4.41 7.51
N ALA A 207 -3.91 4.70 6.36
CA ALA A 207 -4.28 4.13 5.07
C ALA A 207 -3.38 2.94 4.74
N GLY A 208 -3.96 1.80 4.43
CA GLY A 208 -3.25 0.55 4.21
C GLY A 208 -2.69 0.36 2.82
N ALA A 209 -2.92 1.29 1.89
CA ALA A 209 -2.33 1.28 0.55
C ALA A 209 -2.17 2.71 0.01
N SER A 210 -1.20 2.87 -0.88
CA SER A 210 -0.95 4.11 -1.64
C SER A 210 -1.87 4.28 -2.85
N ASP A 211 -2.48 3.21 -3.34
CA ASP A 211 -3.31 3.20 -4.56
C ASP A 211 -4.37 4.31 -4.62
N PRO A 212 -5.13 4.64 -3.56
CA PRO A 212 -6.12 5.71 -3.62
C PRO A 212 -5.52 7.10 -3.92
N PHE A 213 -4.23 7.27 -3.70
CA PHE A 213 -3.55 8.56 -3.81
C PHE A 213 -2.71 8.71 -5.08
N ARG A 214 -2.39 7.61 -5.78
CA ARG A 214 -1.50 7.57 -6.94
C ARG A 214 -2.19 7.99 -8.22
N ASN A 215 -1.45 8.64 -9.12
CA ASN A 215 -1.97 9.12 -10.41
C ASN A 215 -2.53 8.00 -11.29
N ASP A 216 -1.84 6.84 -11.38
CA ASP A 216 -2.26 5.71 -12.22
C ASP A 216 -3.46 4.94 -11.65
N ARG A 217 -3.76 5.08 -10.36
CA ARG A 217 -4.81 4.34 -9.64
C ARG A 217 -5.98 5.19 -9.16
N ILE A 218 -5.83 6.51 -9.11
CA ILE A 218 -6.83 7.42 -8.52
C ILE A 218 -8.21 7.32 -9.19
N GLY A 219 -8.24 7.07 -10.50
CA GLY A 219 -9.48 6.90 -11.27
C GLY A 219 -10.16 5.55 -11.12
N GLU A 220 -9.57 4.60 -10.37
CA GLU A 220 -10.13 3.27 -10.17
C GLU A 220 -11.08 3.25 -8.97
N TRP A 221 -12.23 2.56 -9.11
CA TRP A 221 -13.20 2.37 -8.02
C TRP A 221 -13.57 3.70 -7.34
N GLY A 222 -13.59 3.73 -6.01
CA GLY A 222 -13.81 4.91 -5.18
C GLY A 222 -12.53 5.58 -4.67
N ASN A 223 -11.39 5.34 -5.30
CA ASN A 223 -10.09 5.82 -4.84
C ASN A 223 -10.04 7.34 -4.69
N GLU A 224 -10.42 8.09 -5.72
CA GLU A 224 -10.45 9.56 -5.69
C GLU A 224 -11.37 10.08 -4.57
N ALA A 225 -12.58 9.49 -4.46
CA ALA A 225 -13.54 9.90 -3.45
C ALA A 225 -13.04 9.60 -2.02
N LEU A 226 -12.33 8.48 -1.83
CA LEU A 226 -11.70 8.15 -0.56
C LEU A 226 -10.58 9.13 -0.23
N ALA A 227 -9.62 9.31 -1.15
CA ALA A 227 -8.46 10.19 -0.94
C ALA A 227 -8.86 11.64 -0.69
N THR A 228 -9.77 12.19 -1.51
CA THR A 228 -10.28 13.55 -1.33
C THR A 228 -11.10 13.67 -0.05
N GLY A 229 -11.84 12.65 0.35
CA GLY A 229 -12.58 12.60 1.61
C GLY A 229 -11.68 12.57 2.85
N LEU A 230 -10.56 11.86 2.79
CA LEU A 230 -9.58 11.77 3.88
C LEU A 230 -8.77 13.06 4.03
N LEU A 231 -8.36 13.68 2.92
CA LEU A 231 -7.45 14.84 2.90
C LEU A 231 -8.18 16.17 2.85
N GLY A 232 -9.42 16.19 2.34
CA GLY A 232 -10.25 17.37 2.18
C GLY A 232 -11.02 17.77 3.44
N GLY A 233 -12.02 18.63 3.24
CA GLY A 233 -12.89 19.20 4.26
C GLY A 233 -12.56 20.65 4.55
N ASP A 234 -12.97 21.17 5.72
CA ASP A 234 -12.87 22.58 6.07
C ASP A 234 -11.46 23.00 6.56
N ARG A 235 -10.53 22.06 6.62
CA ARG A 235 -9.16 22.28 7.10
C ARG A 235 -8.18 22.45 5.94
N PRO A 236 -7.18 23.36 6.06
CA PRO A 236 -6.09 23.40 5.09
C PRO A 236 -5.29 22.10 5.13
N LEU A 237 -4.85 21.66 3.97
CA LEU A 237 -4.00 20.49 3.80
C LEU A 237 -2.53 20.93 3.76
N VAL A 238 -1.74 20.36 4.65
CA VAL A 238 -0.27 20.41 4.61
C VAL A 238 0.20 19.06 4.09
N TRP A 239 0.86 19.06 2.94
CA TRP A 239 1.36 17.88 2.26
C TRP A 239 2.86 17.78 2.47
N LEU A 240 3.31 16.82 3.27
CA LEU A 240 4.73 16.56 3.47
C LEU A 240 5.25 15.73 2.29
N ASP A 241 6.06 16.35 1.48
CA ASP A 241 6.65 15.78 0.26
C ASP A 241 8.17 15.72 0.43
N LEU A 242 8.66 14.61 1.00
CA LEU A 242 10.08 14.42 1.28
C LEU A 242 10.78 13.91 0.02
N PRO A 243 11.75 14.67 -0.52
CA PRO A 243 12.52 14.26 -1.70
C PRO A 243 13.54 13.15 -1.38
N GLU A 244 13.94 13.03 -0.12
CA GLU A 244 14.91 12.07 0.42
C GLU A 244 14.60 11.79 1.90
N PRO A 245 15.13 10.69 2.49
CA PRO A 245 15.00 10.44 3.92
C PRO A 245 15.44 11.65 4.75
N ALA A 246 14.59 12.06 5.69
CA ALA A 246 14.88 13.18 6.56
C ALA A 246 16.14 12.88 7.37
N SER A 247 17.18 13.72 7.24
CA SER A 247 18.41 13.63 8.03
C SER A 247 18.12 13.90 9.50
N ALA A 248 18.82 13.20 10.40
CA ALA A 248 18.76 13.48 11.82
C ALA A 248 19.07 14.97 12.09
N PRO A 249 18.40 15.61 13.07
CA PRO A 249 18.74 16.97 13.45
C PRO A 249 20.21 17.03 13.85
N THR A 250 20.97 17.85 13.15
CA THR A 250 22.37 18.19 13.56
C THR A 250 22.25 18.92 14.89
N GLY A 251 22.60 18.23 16.00
CA GLY A 251 22.68 18.85 17.31
C GLY A 251 23.65 20.03 17.25
N PRO A 252 23.44 21.06 18.10
CA PRO A 252 24.39 22.15 18.20
C PRO A 252 25.71 21.61 18.70
N SER A 253 26.77 21.84 17.92
CA SER A 253 28.18 21.59 18.27
C SER A 253 28.66 22.51 19.37
#